data_71f0f703cd500fec6233d21fef589cf3
#
_entry.id   71f0f703cd500fec6233d21fef589cf3
#
_cell.length_a   1.000
_cell.length_b   1.000
_cell.length_c   1.000
_cell.angle_alpha   90.00
_cell.angle_beta   90.00
_cell.angle_gamma   90.00
#
_symmetry.space_group_name_H-M   'P 1'
#
loop_
_entity.id
_entity.type
_entity.pdbx_description
1 polymer ?
#
loop_
_entity_poly.entity_id
_entity_poly.type
_entity_poly.pdbx_seq_one_letter_code
_entity_poly.pdbx_strand_id
1 'polypeptide(L)'
;TFVCSMLMALAVRPQLMGLSRLHNEPLRVVWIDTEQSEDSTHEILCHRIGSLIGAPIPDDQFFVYNLRRDNWQDRLHWAHLCIVQNQPDLVIFDGIRDVVGDINNYTEAQTVLEKLLSLASWSGACIVCVLHQNKSLEDKTLRGALGTELQNKSYETYECQKDPETRIFTLKQTATRKYDITAK
;
A
#
# COMPACT_ATOMS: atom_id res chain seq x y z
N THR A 1 2.24 0.56 -7.74
CA THR A 1 0.83 0.94 -8.08
C THR A 1 0.03 -0.21 -8.71
N PHE A 2 0.54 -0.96 -9.75
CA PHE A 2 -0.26 -2.05 -10.38
C PHE A 2 -0.60 -3.17 -9.40
N VAL A 3 0.36 -3.66 -8.62
CA VAL A 3 0.14 -4.69 -7.59
C VAL A 3 -0.86 -4.21 -6.54
N CYS A 4 -0.77 -2.95 -6.11
CA CYS A 4 -1.75 -2.36 -5.20
C CYS A 4 -3.16 -2.35 -5.80
N SER A 5 -3.29 -2.01 -7.11
CA SER A 5 -4.58 -2.07 -7.81
C SER A 5 -5.15 -3.49 -7.84
N MET A 6 -4.29 -4.51 -8.03
CA MET A 6 -4.70 -5.92 -7.96
C MET A 6 -5.17 -6.32 -6.56
N LEU A 7 -4.44 -5.93 -5.50
CA LEU A 7 -4.82 -6.21 -4.11
C LEU A 7 -6.16 -5.57 -3.77
N MET A 8 -6.35 -4.31 -4.13
CA MET A 8 -7.60 -3.59 -3.92
C MET A 8 -8.77 -4.23 -4.69
N ALA A 9 -8.56 -4.63 -5.94
CA ALA A 9 -9.58 -5.32 -6.72
C ALA A 9 -9.91 -6.70 -6.13
N LEU A 10 -8.89 -7.45 -5.66
CA LEU A 10 -9.07 -8.75 -5.01
C LEU A 10 -9.79 -8.63 -3.66
N ALA A 11 -9.63 -7.52 -2.95
CA ALA A 11 -10.36 -7.25 -1.72
C ALA A 11 -11.89 -7.19 -1.96
N VAL A 12 -12.30 -6.67 -3.11
CA VAL A 12 -13.71 -6.58 -3.51
C VAL A 12 -14.19 -7.86 -4.22
N ARG A 13 -13.36 -8.42 -5.11
CA ARG A 13 -13.68 -9.65 -5.86
C ARG A 13 -13.16 -10.89 -5.14
N PRO A 14 -13.87 -12.03 -5.20
CA PRO A 14 -13.37 -13.27 -4.60
C PRO A 14 -12.16 -13.86 -5.34
N GLN A 15 -12.02 -13.59 -6.64
CA GLN A 15 -10.93 -14.14 -7.47
C GLN A 15 -10.47 -13.13 -8.52
N LEU A 16 -9.16 -13.06 -8.76
CA LEU A 16 -8.53 -12.22 -9.77
C LEU A 16 -7.22 -12.85 -10.25
N MET A 17 -7.06 -13.07 -11.56
CA MET A 17 -5.81 -13.53 -12.19
C MET A 17 -5.19 -14.78 -11.53
N GLY A 18 -6.00 -15.77 -11.18
CA GLY A 18 -5.56 -17.00 -10.52
C GLY A 18 -5.34 -16.88 -9.01
N LEU A 19 -5.50 -15.69 -8.44
CA LEU A 19 -5.48 -15.47 -6.99
C LEU A 19 -6.89 -15.53 -6.43
N SER A 20 -7.03 -16.02 -5.20
CA SER A 20 -8.30 -16.08 -4.50
C SER A 20 -8.18 -15.41 -3.14
N ARG A 21 -9.23 -14.66 -2.79
CA ARG A 21 -9.37 -14.12 -1.44
C ARG A 21 -9.73 -15.26 -0.48
N LEU A 22 -9.15 -15.29 0.70
CA LEU A 22 -9.45 -16.31 1.72
C LEU A 22 -10.81 -16.09 2.41
N HIS A 23 -11.22 -14.82 2.55
CA HIS A 23 -12.50 -14.45 3.12
C HIS A 23 -13.61 -14.50 2.07
N ASN A 24 -14.78 -14.98 2.43
CA ASN A 24 -15.93 -15.06 1.53
C ASN A 24 -16.53 -13.67 1.27
N GLU A 25 -16.61 -12.85 2.32
CA GLU A 25 -17.18 -11.50 2.23
C GLU A 25 -16.19 -10.50 1.64
N PRO A 26 -16.67 -9.52 0.84
CA PRO A 26 -15.85 -8.42 0.37
C PRO A 26 -15.22 -7.65 1.53
N LEU A 27 -13.99 -7.22 1.34
CA LEU A 27 -13.24 -6.45 2.33
C LEU A 27 -13.43 -4.95 2.08
N ARG A 28 -13.45 -4.19 3.17
CA ARG A 28 -13.45 -2.72 3.11
C ARG A 28 -12.04 -2.22 2.83
N VAL A 29 -11.91 -1.36 1.83
CA VAL A 29 -10.63 -0.83 1.35
C VAL A 29 -10.55 0.66 1.62
N VAL A 30 -9.44 1.11 2.18
CA VAL A 30 -9.02 2.52 2.18
C VAL A 30 -7.75 2.64 1.36
N TRP A 31 -7.77 3.45 0.31
CA TRP A 31 -6.61 3.81 -0.46
C TRP A 31 -6.22 5.26 -0.19
N ILE A 32 -5.04 5.46 0.37
CA ILE A 32 -4.43 6.75 0.64
C ILE A 32 -3.35 6.95 -0.42
N ASP A 33 -3.54 7.95 -1.27
CA ASP A 33 -2.62 8.28 -2.36
C ASP A 33 -1.98 9.65 -2.07
N THR A 34 -0.66 9.67 -1.96
CA THR A 34 0.12 10.90 -1.74
C THR A 34 0.99 11.28 -2.94
N GLU A 35 1.08 10.41 -3.94
CA GLU A 35 1.98 10.59 -5.09
C GLU A 35 1.29 11.13 -6.34
N GLN A 36 0.09 10.64 -6.64
CA GLN A 36 -0.60 10.94 -7.89
C GLN A 36 -1.38 12.26 -7.82
N SER A 37 -1.61 12.89 -8.99
CA SER A 37 -2.62 13.95 -9.09
C SER A 37 -4.02 13.38 -8.87
N GLU A 38 -4.97 14.21 -8.48
CA GLU A 38 -6.36 13.78 -8.31
C GLU A 38 -6.92 13.13 -9.58
N ASP A 39 -6.63 13.72 -10.76
CA ASP A 39 -7.05 13.16 -12.05
C ASP A 39 -6.44 11.78 -12.29
N SER A 40 -5.14 11.60 -11.97
CA SER A 40 -4.46 10.31 -12.11
C SER A 40 -5.00 9.26 -11.12
N THR A 41 -5.28 9.66 -9.88
CA THR A 41 -5.92 8.78 -8.89
C THR A 41 -7.29 8.33 -9.38
N HIS A 42 -8.10 9.27 -9.91
CA HIS A 42 -9.41 8.98 -10.48
C HIS A 42 -9.32 8.06 -11.72
N GLU A 43 -8.37 8.28 -12.61
CA GLU A 43 -8.12 7.43 -13.77
C GLU A 43 -7.73 6.00 -13.36
N ILE A 44 -6.82 5.87 -12.38
CA ILE A 44 -6.44 4.56 -11.84
C ILE A 44 -7.65 3.86 -11.21
N LEU A 45 -8.45 4.58 -10.44
CA LEU A 45 -9.66 4.04 -9.82
C LEU A 45 -10.65 3.53 -10.88
N CYS A 46 -11.06 4.40 -11.80
CA CYS A 46 -12.13 4.10 -12.75
C CYS A 46 -11.68 3.10 -13.83
N HIS A 47 -10.51 3.32 -14.43
CA HIS A 47 -10.09 2.54 -15.59
C HIS A 47 -9.28 1.30 -15.23
N ARG A 48 -8.40 1.37 -14.23
CA ARG A 48 -7.59 0.21 -13.86
C ARG A 48 -8.29 -0.68 -12.84
N ILE A 49 -8.64 -0.13 -11.68
CA ILE A 49 -9.26 -0.91 -10.60
C ILE A 49 -10.67 -1.34 -11.02
N GLY A 50 -11.47 -0.43 -11.58
CA GLY A 50 -12.79 -0.74 -12.11
C GLY A 50 -12.76 -1.85 -13.17
N SER A 51 -11.80 -1.82 -14.10
CA SER A 51 -11.62 -2.90 -15.10
C SER A 51 -11.22 -4.23 -14.46
N LEU A 52 -10.37 -4.22 -13.43
CA LEU A 52 -9.99 -5.43 -12.70
C LEU A 52 -11.17 -6.00 -11.91
N ILE A 53 -12.00 -5.16 -11.33
CA ILE A 53 -13.22 -5.57 -10.63
C ILE A 53 -14.25 -6.10 -11.64
N GLY A 54 -14.39 -5.46 -12.80
CA GLY A 54 -15.36 -5.83 -13.85
C GLY A 54 -16.83 -5.58 -13.46
N ALA A 55 -17.06 -4.74 -12.47
CA ALA A 55 -18.35 -4.29 -11.94
C ALA A 55 -18.21 -2.88 -11.37
N PRO A 56 -19.30 -2.15 -11.09
CA PRO A 56 -19.23 -0.90 -10.37
C PRO A 56 -18.49 -1.07 -9.02
N ILE A 57 -17.62 -0.10 -8.71
CA ILE A 57 -16.89 -0.10 -7.44
C ILE A 57 -17.90 0.22 -6.33
N PRO A 58 -17.99 -0.58 -5.26
CA PRO A 58 -18.97 -0.35 -4.21
C PRO A 58 -18.58 0.84 -3.34
N ASP A 59 -19.46 1.84 -3.26
CA ASP A 59 -19.23 3.11 -2.55
C ASP A 59 -19.16 2.96 -1.03
N ASP A 60 -19.74 1.89 -0.49
CA ASP A 60 -19.76 1.57 0.94
C ASP A 60 -18.59 0.71 1.44
N GLN A 61 -17.76 0.24 0.52
CA GLN A 61 -16.64 -0.66 0.81
C GLN A 61 -15.30 -0.16 0.28
N PHE A 62 -15.27 0.85 -0.58
CA PHE A 62 -14.06 1.32 -1.24
C PHE A 62 -13.93 2.84 -1.12
N PHE A 63 -12.97 3.28 -0.31
CA PHE A 63 -12.73 4.68 0.01
C PHE A 63 -11.37 5.13 -0.49
N VAL A 64 -11.34 6.25 -1.23
CA VAL A 64 -10.11 6.79 -1.83
C VAL A 64 -9.87 8.20 -1.33
N TYR A 65 -8.67 8.45 -0.83
CA TYR A 65 -8.24 9.74 -0.32
C TYR A 65 -6.95 10.17 -0.98
N ASN A 66 -7.01 11.23 -1.80
CA ASN A 66 -5.82 11.83 -2.36
C ASN A 66 -5.34 12.94 -1.43
N LEU A 67 -4.19 12.72 -0.77
CA LEU A 67 -3.59 13.65 0.19
C LEU A 67 -2.35 14.38 -0.39
N ARG A 68 -2.17 14.35 -1.71
CA ARG A 68 -0.99 14.95 -2.36
C ARG A 68 -0.86 16.45 -2.09
N ARG A 69 -1.99 17.16 -2.00
CA ARG A 69 -2.01 18.62 -1.78
C ARG A 69 -1.72 19.02 -0.34
N ASP A 70 -1.88 18.10 0.60
CA ASP A 70 -1.61 18.36 2.01
C ASP A 70 -0.11 18.39 2.28
N ASN A 71 0.28 19.09 3.34
CA ASN A 71 1.66 19.07 3.80
C ASN A 71 1.99 17.73 4.49
N TRP A 72 3.27 17.39 4.57
CA TRP A 72 3.70 16.10 5.10
C TRP A 72 3.32 15.88 6.58
N GLN A 73 3.25 16.95 7.39
CA GLN A 73 2.88 16.86 8.80
C GLN A 73 1.43 16.41 8.98
N ASP A 74 0.54 16.88 8.09
CA ASP A 74 -0.89 16.62 8.20
C ASP A 74 -1.31 15.30 7.54
N ARG A 75 -0.57 14.82 6.53
CA ARG A 75 -0.92 13.59 5.79
C ARG A 75 -1.14 12.38 6.70
N LEU A 76 -0.24 12.17 7.68
CA LEU A 76 -0.37 11.04 8.60
C LEU A 76 -1.56 11.21 9.54
N HIS A 77 -1.90 12.44 9.91
CA HIS A 77 -3.10 12.74 10.69
C HIS A 77 -4.38 12.47 9.88
N TRP A 78 -4.45 12.96 8.64
CA TRP A 78 -5.58 12.68 7.77
C TRP A 78 -5.73 11.19 7.48
N ALA A 79 -4.63 10.48 7.21
CA ALA A 79 -4.64 9.04 7.03
C ALA A 79 -5.21 8.31 8.25
N HIS A 80 -4.82 8.73 9.46
CA HIS A 80 -5.38 8.19 10.69
C HIS A 80 -6.91 8.40 10.75
N LEU A 81 -7.39 9.60 10.49
CA LEU A 81 -8.84 9.88 10.51
C LEU A 81 -9.60 9.05 9.48
N CYS A 82 -9.06 8.91 8.25
CA CYS A 82 -9.67 8.08 7.21
C CYS A 82 -9.80 6.61 7.64
N ILE A 83 -8.76 6.06 8.28
CA ILE A 83 -8.77 4.67 8.78
C ILE A 83 -9.78 4.52 9.92
N VAL A 84 -9.78 5.46 10.89
CA VAL A 84 -10.70 5.42 12.02
C VAL A 84 -12.16 5.53 11.57
N GLN A 85 -12.44 6.43 10.65
CA GLN A 85 -13.81 6.67 10.16
C GLN A 85 -14.36 5.49 9.37
N ASN A 86 -13.54 4.88 8.52
CA ASN A 86 -14.01 3.84 7.59
C ASN A 86 -13.82 2.41 8.11
N GLN A 87 -13.03 2.20 9.16
CA GLN A 87 -12.76 0.88 9.73
C GLN A 87 -12.47 -0.18 8.65
N PRO A 88 -11.43 0.00 7.81
CA PRO A 88 -11.13 -0.89 6.71
C PRO A 88 -10.51 -2.21 7.18
N ASP A 89 -10.61 -3.23 6.32
CA ASP A 89 -9.86 -4.48 6.43
C ASP A 89 -8.50 -4.38 5.73
N LEU A 90 -8.43 -3.56 4.66
CA LEU A 90 -7.23 -3.32 3.87
C LEU A 90 -6.99 -1.82 3.71
N VAL A 91 -5.78 -1.39 4.07
CA VAL A 91 -5.29 -0.03 3.79
C VAL A 91 -4.14 -0.12 2.79
N ILE A 92 -4.22 0.61 1.68
CA ILE A 92 -3.10 0.85 0.78
C ILE A 92 -2.60 2.26 1.03
N PHE A 93 -1.35 2.39 1.47
CA PHE A 93 -0.67 3.68 1.63
C PHE A 93 0.33 3.83 0.49
N ASP A 94 -0.10 4.45 -0.61
CA ASP A 94 0.71 4.62 -1.82
C ASP A 94 1.46 5.95 -1.73
N GLY A 95 2.77 5.83 -1.44
CA GLY A 95 3.67 6.94 -1.19
C GLY A 95 3.96 7.21 0.29
N ILE A 96 4.21 6.14 1.11
CA ILE A 96 4.52 6.33 2.55
C ILE A 96 5.72 7.27 2.82
N ARG A 97 6.61 7.46 1.83
CA ARG A 97 7.70 8.44 1.91
C ARG A 97 7.20 9.85 2.20
N ASP A 98 6.02 10.19 1.78
CA ASP A 98 5.49 11.55 1.78
C ASP A 98 4.86 11.98 3.12
N VAL A 99 4.94 11.12 4.15
CA VAL A 99 4.51 11.43 5.52
C VAL A 99 5.66 11.81 6.45
N VAL A 100 6.87 11.96 5.91
CA VAL A 100 8.06 12.44 6.62
C VAL A 100 8.71 13.60 5.87
N GLY A 101 9.27 14.54 6.61
CA GLY A 101 10.03 15.65 6.04
C GLY A 101 11.38 15.19 5.51
N ASP A 102 12.11 14.41 6.29
CA ASP A 102 13.37 13.78 5.89
C ASP A 102 13.28 12.27 6.05
N ILE A 103 13.40 11.56 4.93
CA ILE A 103 13.37 10.08 4.90
C ILE A 103 14.50 9.43 5.69
N ASN A 104 15.60 10.16 5.95
CA ASN A 104 16.74 9.70 6.73
C ASN A 104 16.64 10.06 8.21
N ASN A 105 15.63 10.82 8.61
CA ASN A 105 15.38 11.16 10.01
C ASN A 105 14.82 9.95 10.75
N TYR A 106 15.64 9.34 11.59
CA TYR A 106 15.29 8.14 12.34
C TYR A 106 14.11 8.38 13.32
N THR A 107 14.08 9.54 13.97
CA THR A 107 13.00 9.88 14.92
C THR A 107 11.65 10.03 14.22
N GLU A 108 11.63 10.70 13.06
CA GLU A 108 10.41 10.79 12.24
C GLU A 108 9.97 9.39 11.76
N ALA A 109 10.91 8.58 11.27
CA ALA A 109 10.64 7.21 10.82
C ALA A 109 10.02 6.36 11.94
N GLN A 110 10.58 6.40 13.15
CA GLN A 110 10.04 5.69 14.31
C GLN A 110 8.63 6.18 14.66
N THR A 111 8.41 7.49 14.68
CA THR A 111 7.10 8.08 15.01
C THR A 111 6.01 7.62 14.01
N VAL A 112 6.33 7.63 12.71
CA VAL A 112 5.41 7.13 11.67
C VAL A 112 5.10 5.66 11.91
N LEU A 113 6.12 4.86 12.14
CA LEU A 113 5.98 3.42 12.31
C LEU A 113 5.14 3.05 13.54
N GLU A 114 5.39 3.70 14.68
CA GLU A 114 4.59 3.50 15.90
C GLU A 114 3.12 3.80 15.67
N LYS A 115 2.81 4.89 14.94
CA LYS A 115 1.44 5.23 14.57
C LYS A 115 0.81 4.18 13.64
N LEU A 116 1.52 3.70 12.63
CA LEU A 116 1.02 2.66 11.73
C LEU A 116 0.76 1.34 12.46
N LEU A 117 1.68 0.91 13.33
CA LEU A 117 1.51 -0.29 14.13
C LEU A 117 0.34 -0.17 15.11
N SER A 118 0.18 0.99 15.73
CA SER A 118 -0.96 1.27 16.61
C SER A 118 -2.27 1.23 15.83
N LEU A 119 -2.33 1.85 14.65
CA LEU A 119 -3.50 1.82 13.77
C LEU A 119 -3.85 0.40 13.32
N ALA A 120 -2.86 -0.38 12.87
CA ALA A 120 -3.07 -1.76 12.46
C ALA A 120 -3.61 -2.62 13.62
N SER A 121 -3.03 -2.45 14.82
CA SER A 121 -3.48 -3.19 16.01
C SER A 121 -4.88 -2.79 16.46
N TRP A 122 -5.21 -1.50 16.36
CA TRP A 122 -6.52 -0.99 16.79
C TRP A 122 -7.62 -1.36 15.79
N SER A 123 -7.37 -1.20 14.48
CA SER A 123 -8.37 -1.45 13.44
C SER A 123 -8.48 -2.93 13.05
N GLY A 124 -7.44 -3.72 13.29
CA GLY A 124 -7.31 -5.07 12.73
C GLY A 124 -7.00 -5.09 11.22
N ALA A 125 -6.78 -3.93 10.61
CA ALA A 125 -6.53 -3.82 9.18
C ALA A 125 -5.15 -4.32 8.77
N CYS A 126 -5.06 -4.88 7.58
CA CYS A 126 -3.80 -5.06 6.88
C CYS A 126 -3.38 -3.72 6.25
N ILE A 127 -2.27 -3.13 6.70
CA ILE A 127 -1.72 -1.89 6.13
C ILE A 127 -0.57 -2.23 5.20
N VAL A 128 -0.73 -1.92 3.91
CA VAL A 128 0.29 -2.09 2.87
C VAL A 128 0.90 -0.73 2.56
N CYS A 129 2.19 -0.57 2.86
CA CYS A 129 2.95 0.64 2.57
C CYS A 129 3.75 0.48 1.29
N VAL A 130 3.65 1.44 0.37
CA VAL A 130 4.45 1.48 -0.85
C VAL A 130 5.62 2.44 -0.65
N LEU A 131 6.82 1.95 -0.90
CA LEU A 131 8.05 2.73 -0.84
C LEU A 131 8.97 2.37 -2.00
N HIS A 132 9.54 3.38 -2.64
CA HIS A 132 10.52 3.16 -3.70
C HIS A 132 11.88 2.71 -3.12
N GLN A 133 12.54 1.79 -3.83
CA GLN A 133 13.91 1.38 -3.53
C GLN A 133 14.91 2.47 -3.91
N ASN A 134 16.15 2.35 -3.41
CA ASN A 134 17.27 3.14 -3.89
C ASN A 134 17.50 2.90 -5.39
N LYS A 135 17.85 3.98 -6.11
CA LYS A 135 18.12 3.89 -7.58
C LYS A 135 19.48 3.26 -7.92
N SER A 136 20.30 2.95 -6.92
CA SER A 136 21.59 2.30 -7.14
C SER A 136 21.40 0.86 -7.63
N LEU A 137 22.21 0.44 -8.60
CA LEU A 137 22.24 -0.95 -9.08
C LEU A 137 22.82 -1.91 -8.03
N GLU A 138 23.69 -1.39 -7.14
CA GLU A 138 24.38 -2.16 -6.10
C GLU A 138 23.63 -2.17 -4.78
N ASP A 139 22.84 -1.12 -4.47
CA ASP A 139 22.09 -0.99 -3.25
C ASP A 139 20.58 -1.01 -3.55
N LYS A 140 19.97 -2.17 -3.42
CA LYS A 140 18.53 -2.41 -3.58
C LYS A 140 17.76 -2.34 -2.25
N THR A 141 18.38 -1.79 -1.21
CA THR A 141 17.68 -1.61 0.07
C THR A 141 16.55 -0.60 -0.05
N LEU A 142 15.58 -0.69 0.86
CA LEU A 142 14.54 0.32 0.97
C LEU A 142 15.18 1.66 1.34
N ARG A 143 14.63 2.73 0.78
CA ARG A 143 15.22 4.06 0.86
C ARG A 143 15.12 4.65 2.27
N GLY A 144 16.30 5.04 2.83
CA GLY A 144 16.43 5.83 4.04
C GLY A 144 16.09 5.11 5.34
N ALA A 145 16.12 5.84 6.46
CA ALA A 145 15.77 5.33 7.78
C ALA A 145 14.34 4.79 7.82
N LEU A 146 13.40 5.48 7.16
CA LEU A 146 12.00 5.02 7.05
C LEU A 146 11.91 3.64 6.42
N GLY A 147 12.64 3.39 5.32
CA GLY A 147 12.65 2.09 4.65
C GLY A 147 13.21 0.98 5.53
N THR A 148 14.30 1.25 6.23
CA THR A 148 14.91 0.31 7.18
C THR A 148 13.94 -0.06 8.31
N GLU A 149 13.30 0.95 8.91
CA GLU A 149 12.36 0.73 10.00
C GLU A 149 11.09 -0.01 9.53
N LEU A 150 10.53 0.34 8.37
CA LEU A 150 9.41 -0.39 7.77
C LEU A 150 9.76 -1.86 7.54
N GLN A 151 10.93 -2.16 6.97
CA GLN A 151 11.37 -3.53 6.73
C GLN A 151 11.54 -4.31 8.04
N ASN A 152 12.12 -3.68 9.06
CA ASN A 152 12.35 -4.30 10.36
C ASN A 152 11.06 -4.65 11.11
N LYS A 153 9.99 -3.91 10.88
CA LYS A 153 8.71 -4.05 11.61
C LYS A 153 7.59 -4.67 10.79
N SER A 154 7.71 -4.70 9.46
CA SER A 154 6.72 -5.34 8.60
C SER A 154 6.62 -6.83 8.88
N TYR A 155 5.43 -7.36 8.69
CA TYR A 155 5.19 -8.81 8.75
C TYR A 155 5.80 -9.50 7.52
N GLU A 156 5.64 -8.88 6.35
CA GLU A 156 6.18 -9.33 5.07
C GLU A 156 6.63 -8.14 4.22
N THR A 157 7.66 -8.37 3.41
CA THR A 157 8.16 -7.37 2.46
C THR A 157 8.23 -8.01 1.08
N TYR A 158 7.73 -7.28 0.09
CA TYR A 158 7.72 -7.70 -1.30
C TYR A 158 8.41 -6.67 -2.18
N GLU A 159 9.23 -7.15 -3.11
CA GLU A 159 9.79 -6.37 -4.20
C GLU A 159 8.95 -6.57 -5.44
N CYS A 160 8.52 -5.46 -6.06
CA CYS A 160 7.81 -5.48 -7.33
C CYS A 160 8.69 -4.88 -8.42
N GLN A 161 9.04 -5.67 -9.42
CA GLN A 161 9.80 -5.23 -10.59
C GLN A 161 8.95 -5.36 -11.85
N LYS A 162 9.12 -4.42 -12.78
CA LYS A 162 8.53 -4.48 -14.12
C LYS A 162 9.66 -4.65 -15.11
N ASP A 163 9.61 -5.70 -15.90
CA ASP A 163 10.48 -5.90 -17.04
C ASP A 163 10.13 -4.86 -18.14
N PRO A 164 11.08 -4.04 -18.60
CA PRO A 164 10.80 -2.99 -19.58
C PRO A 164 10.47 -3.51 -20.97
N GLU A 165 10.96 -4.71 -21.35
CA GLU A 165 10.77 -5.29 -22.67
C GLU A 165 9.46 -6.11 -22.74
N THR A 166 9.31 -7.07 -21.82
CA THR A 166 8.16 -7.96 -21.76
C THR A 166 6.94 -7.33 -21.09
N ARG A 167 7.14 -6.25 -20.33
CA ARG A 167 6.14 -5.60 -19.48
C ARG A 167 5.54 -6.50 -18.39
N ILE A 168 6.18 -7.62 -18.10
CA ILE A 168 5.78 -8.53 -17.03
C ILE A 168 6.14 -7.92 -15.68
N PHE A 169 5.22 -7.98 -14.73
CA PHE A 169 5.47 -7.64 -13.35
C PHE A 169 5.85 -8.89 -12.57
N THR A 170 6.99 -8.82 -11.90
CA THR A 170 7.45 -9.87 -10.97
C THR A 170 7.29 -9.37 -9.55
N LEU A 171 6.58 -10.13 -8.73
CA LEU A 171 6.44 -9.88 -7.30
C LEU A 171 7.22 -10.95 -6.54
N LYS A 172 8.22 -10.52 -5.76
CA LYS A 172 9.09 -11.40 -4.99
C LYS A 172 8.99 -11.07 -3.50
N GLN A 173 8.70 -12.07 -2.67
CA GLN A 173 8.84 -11.92 -1.23
C GLN A 173 10.34 -11.80 -0.88
N THR A 174 10.72 -10.75 -0.17
CA THR A 174 12.10 -10.48 0.22
C THR A 174 12.36 -10.69 1.70
N ALA A 175 11.32 -10.58 2.53
CA ALA A 175 11.36 -10.88 3.95
C ALA A 175 9.98 -11.33 4.46
N THR A 176 9.99 -12.23 5.43
CA THR A 176 8.81 -12.68 6.16
C THR A 176 9.17 -13.01 7.60
N ARG A 177 8.19 -12.84 8.50
CA ARG A 177 8.34 -13.25 9.91
C ARG A 177 7.84 -14.67 10.19
N LYS A 178 7.10 -15.27 9.28
CA LYS A 178 6.42 -16.52 9.57
C LYS A 178 6.65 -17.63 8.54
N TYR A 179 6.31 -17.40 7.29
CA TYR A 179 6.39 -18.43 6.26
C TYR A 179 6.96 -17.88 4.96
N ASP A 180 8.01 -18.49 4.45
CA ASP A 180 8.53 -18.18 3.12
C ASP A 180 7.58 -18.70 2.04
N ILE A 181 7.35 -17.89 1.02
CA ILE A 181 6.73 -18.34 -0.22
C ILE A 181 7.80 -19.11 -0.98
N THR A 182 7.77 -20.43 -0.87
CA THR A 182 8.60 -21.28 -1.72
C THR A 182 8.08 -21.23 -3.14
N ALA A 183 8.92 -20.74 -4.07
CA ALA A 183 8.62 -20.86 -5.50
C ALA A 183 8.45 -22.34 -5.84
N LYS A 184 7.29 -22.69 -6.36
CA LYS A 184 7.02 -24.01 -6.96
C LYS A 184 7.35 -23.98 -8.43
#